data_0b9e7b24720d5bfdda3b0896887fcf1d
#
_entry.id   0b9e7b24720d5bfdda3b0896887fcf1d
#
_cell.length_a   1.000
_cell.length_b   1.000
_cell.length_c   1.000
_cell.angle_alpha   90.00
_cell.angle_beta   90.00
_cell.angle_gamma   90.00
#
_symmetry.space_group_name_H-M   'P 1'
#
loop_
_entity.id
_entity.type
_entity.pdbx_description
1 polymer ?
#
loop_
_entity_poly.entity_id
_entity_poly.type
_entity_poly.pdbx_seq_one_letter_code
_entity_poly.pdbx_strand_id
1 'polypeptide(L)'
;QYIEIFIFHYNPSQEYWADSVDPNWKARYDARVKQRFIEKNPNANDAEIQQFFDEFTLNFNAETRESRHPLLTRFGKQARDHFSLLSSLSSGEDGVWADVFVDEYPETLLGKIQSDVLYLVEPTQHQYALAEQDDSIQIHVCHSSLRQLEVLKDQLTHWLAQGTADAPRRPSDILVLTPSLTELEPFIRSVFAPPPHEREALQKGHQLSKDSIYLPIKLAGVTQL
;
A
#
# COMPACT_ATOMS: atom_id res chain seq x y z
N GLN A 1 -29.05 -23.97 14.84
CA GLN A 1 -29.13 -22.95 13.78
C GLN A 1 -27.70 -22.65 13.40
N TYR A 2 -27.28 -22.99 12.19
CA TYR A 2 -25.92 -22.66 11.69
C TYR A 2 -25.99 -21.31 11.05
N ILE A 3 -24.93 -20.48 11.27
CA ILE A 3 -24.76 -19.18 10.64
C ILE A 3 -23.62 -19.35 9.64
N GLU A 4 -23.88 -19.03 8.38
CA GLU A 4 -22.83 -18.93 7.36
C GLU A 4 -22.15 -17.57 7.50
N ILE A 5 -20.82 -17.58 7.57
CA ILE A 5 -20.00 -16.35 7.68
C ILE A 5 -19.12 -16.28 6.45
N PHE A 6 -19.26 -15.17 5.70
CA PHE A 6 -18.41 -14.87 4.55
C PHE A 6 -17.44 -13.75 4.93
N ILE A 7 -16.15 -13.99 4.72
CA ILE A 7 -15.09 -13.02 4.97
C ILE A 7 -14.45 -12.68 3.63
N PHE A 8 -14.54 -11.39 3.23
CA PHE A 8 -13.89 -10.88 2.04
C PHE A 8 -12.60 -10.18 2.44
N HIS A 9 -11.48 -10.66 1.94
CA HIS A 9 -10.17 -10.13 2.22
C HIS A 9 -9.46 -9.76 0.92
N TYR A 10 -8.84 -8.57 0.90
CA TYR A 10 -7.98 -8.19 -0.21
C TYR A 10 -6.58 -8.77 0.01
N ASN A 11 -6.18 -9.67 -0.88
CA ASN A 11 -4.85 -10.27 -0.90
C ASN A 11 -4.10 -9.82 -2.17
N PRO A 12 -2.94 -9.16 -2.05
CA PRO A 12 -2.20 -8.67 -3.22
C PRO A 12 -1.40 -9.75 -3.95
N SER A 13 -1.19 -10.92 -3.34
CA SER A 13 -0.42 -12.02 -3.92
C SER A 13 -1.20 -13.32 -3.87
N GLN A 14 -1.11 -14.11 -4.94
CA GLN A 14 -1.67 -15.46 -4.97
C GLN A 14 -0.80 -16.47 -4.21
N GLU A 15 0.48 -16.13 -4.00
CA GLU A 15 1.40 -16.94 -3.25
C GLU A 15 1.26 -16.69 -1.74
N TYR A 16 1.60 -17.67 -0.93
CA TYR A 16 1.61 -17.51 0.51
C TYR A 16 2.79 -16.65 0.96
N TRP A 17 2.50 -15.52 1.59
CA TRP A 17 3.49 -14.52 2.00
C TRP A 17 3.37 -14.10 3.47
N ALA A 18 2.53 -14.78 4.25
CA ALA A 18 2.30 -14.44 5.65
C ALA A 18 3.55 -14.58 6.53
N ASP A 19 4.47 -15.45 6.16
CA ASP A 19 5.76 -15.68 6.82
C ASP A 19 6.90 -14.80 6.28
N SER A 20 6.62 -13.91 5.35
CA SER A 20 7.61 -13.01 4.75
C SER A 20 8.13 -11.97 5.74
N VAL A 21 9.43 -11.77 5.82
CA VAL A 21 10.09 -10.85 6.77
C VAL A 21 11.02 -9.89 6.02
N ASP A 22 10.98 -8.61 6.37
CA ASP A 22 11.94 -7.62 5.87
C ASP A 22 13.35 -7.92 6.39
N PRO A 23 14.36 -8.13 5.52
CA PRO A 23 15.73 -8.43 5.94
C PRO A 23 16.34 -7.37 6.88
N ASN A 24 16.03 -6.08 6.67
CA ASN A 24 16.52 -5.01 7.54
C ASN A 24 15.83 -5.02 8.91
N TRP A 25 14.55 -5.38 8.96
CA TRP A 25 13.86 -5.59 10.22
C TRP A 25 14.44 -6.79 10.95
N LYS A 26 14.67 -7.90 10.24
CA LYS A 26 15.28 -9.12 10.77
C LYS A 26 16.65 -8.82 11.38
N ALA A 27 17.54 -8.17 10.63
CA ALA A 27 18.87 -7.80 11.13
C ALA A 27 18.81 -6.95 12.42
N ARG A 28 17.88 -5.99 12.49
CA ARG A 28 17.68 -5.17 13.71
C ARG A 28 17.07 -5.96 14.85
N TYR A 29 16.21 -6.92 14.56
CA TYR A 29 15.63 -7.81 15.55
C TYR A 29 16.68 -8.74 16.11
N ASP A 30 17.49 -9.38 15.28
CA ASP A 30 18.60 -10.24 15.64
C ASP A 30 19.60 -9.50 16.54
N ALA A 31 20.00 -8.29 16.15
CA ALA A 31 20.89 -7.47 16.98
C ALA A 31 20.31 -7.17 18.38
N ARG A 32 19.01 -6.88 18.47
CA ARG A 32 18.35 -6.66 19.77
C ARG A 32 18.25 -7.91 20.61
N VAL A 33 18.01 -9.06 20.00
CA VAL A 33 17.97 -10.35 20.71
C VAL A 33 19.35 -10.67 21.27
N LYS A 34 20.40 -10.50 20.47
CA LYS A 34 21.79 -10.68 20.90
C LYS A 34 22.14 -9.76 22.07
N GLN A 35 21.80 -8.49 21.97
CA GLN A 35 22.05 -7.52 23.04
C GLN A 35 21.32 -7.90 24.34
N ARG A 36 20.06 -8.29 24.27
CA ARG A 36 19.29 -8.74 25.45
C ARG A 36 19.86 -10.00 26.10
N PHE A 37 20.40 -10.91 25.30
CA PHE A 37 21.06 -12.08 25.83
C PHE A 37 22.32 -11.69 26.63
N ILE A 38 23.17 -10.80 26.09
CA ILE A 38 24.36 -10.28 26.75
C ILE A 38 23.98 -9.54 28.04
N GLU A 39 22.98 -8.70 28.05
CA GLU A 39 22.49 -7.98 29.21
C GLU A 39 22.02 -8.93 30.33
N LYS A 40 21.36 -10.04 29.99
CA LYS A 40 20.89 -11.05 30.93
C LYS A 40 22.00 -12.00 31.41
N ASN A 41 23.05 -12.16 30.63
CA ASN A 41 24.17 -13.06 30.92
C ASN A 41 25.51 -12.32 30.82
N PRO A 42 25.81 -11.41 31.78
CA PRO A 42 26.99 -10.54 31.68
C PRO A 42 28.33 -11.31 31.75
N ASN A 43 28.30 -12.56 32.18
CA ASN A 43 29.48 -13.44 32.24
C ASN A 43 29.59 -14.43 31.09
N ALA A 44 28.67 -14.37 30.11
CA ALA A 44 28.70 -15.23 28.95
C ALA A 44 29.92 -14.92 28.06
N ASN A 45 30.64 -15.96 27.69
CA ASN A 45 31.76 -15.85 26.75
C ASN A 45 31.28 -15.78 25.30
N ASP A 46 32.15 -15.40 24.39
CA ASP A 46 31.82 -15.24 22.97
C ASP A 46 31.28 -16.53 22.33
N ALA A 47 31.74 -17.70 22.78
CA ALA A 47 31.26 -18.98 22.25
C ALA A 47 29.80 -19.26 22.66
N GLU A 48 29.44 -18.97 23.92
CA GLU A 48 28.07 -19.11 24.45
C GLU A 48 27.11 -18.13 23.76
N ILE A 49 27.56 -16.90 23.52
CA ILE A 49 26.79 -15.91 22.76
C ILE A 49 26.54 -16.38 21.35
N GLN A 50 27.55 -16.93 20.68
CA GLN A 50 27.44 -17.41 19.33
C GLN A 50 26.55 -18.65 19.24
N GLN A 51 26.69 -19.60 20.15
CA GLN A 51 25.84 -20.79 20.20
C GLN A 51 24.36 -20.41 20.41
N PHE A 52 24.07 -19.53 21.36
CA PHE A 52 22.70 -19.03 21.56
C PHE A 52 22.14 -18.41 20.30
N PHE A 53 22.94 -17.57 19.61
CA PHE A 53 22.51 -16.87 18.41
C PHE A 53 22.30 -17.81 17.23
N ASP A 54 23.12 -18.83 17.09
CA ASP A 54 22.98 -19.85 16.05
C ASP A 54 21.70 -20.67 16.26
N GLU A 55 21.42 -21.12 17.49
CA GLU A 55 20.19 -21.83 17.84
C GLU A 55 18.95 -20.95 17.62
N PHE A 56 18.99 -19.69 18.04
CA PHE A 56 17.93 -18.72 17.84
C PHE A 56 17.66 -18.49 16.34
N THR A 57 18.72 -18.28 15.55
CA THR A 57 18.62 -18.04 14.10
C THR A 57 18.07 -19.24 13.37
N LEU A 58 18.48 -20.46 13.73
CA LEU A 58 17.95 -21.69 13.17
C LEU A 58 16.44 -21.82 13.43
N ASN A 59 16.00 -21.63 14.66
CA ASN A 59 14.60 -21.72 15.04
C ASN A 59 13.77 -20.63 14.34
N PHE A 60 14.27 -19.40 14.31
CA PHE A 60 13.59 -18.28 13.65
C PHE A 60 13.46 -18.48 12.14
N ASN A 61 14.52 -18.95 11.47
CA ASN A 61 14.52 -19.19 10.02
C ASN A 61 13.68 -20.42 9.63
N ALA A 62 13.45 -21.37 10.55
CA ALA A 62 12.54 -22.48 10.31
C ALA A 62 11.06 -22.04 10.28
N GLU A 63 10.74 -20.95 11.00
CA GLU A 63 9.37 -20.42 11.14
C GLU A 63 9.09 -19.25 10.18
N THR A 64 10.14 -18.60 9.64
CA THR A 64 9.99 -17.41 8.80
C THR A 64 10.74 -17.54 7.50
N ARG A 65 10.12 -17.08 6.41
CA ARG A 65 10.79 -16.96 5.12
C ARG A 65 11.28 -15.53 4.90
N GLU A 66 12.46 -15.40 4.30
CA GLU A 66 12.89 -14.10 3.79
C GLU A 66 11.91 -13.64 2.71
N SER A 67 11.60 -12.37 2.72
CA SER A 67 10.70 -11.81 1.73
C SER A 67 11.32 -11.84 0.35
N ARG A 68 10.52 -12.25 -0.59
CA ARG A 68 10.86 -12.19 -2.01
C ARG A 68 10.39 -10.90 -2.68
N HIS A 69 9.54 -10.11 -2.03
CA HIS A 69 9.08 -8.84 -2.61
C HIS A 69 9.12 -7.70 -1.59
N PRO A 70 10.01 -6.69 -1.79
CA PRO A 70 10.28 -5.64 -0.80
C PRO A 70 9.07 -4.74 -0.50
N LEU A 71 8.15 -4.54 -1.44
CA LEU A 71 6.95 -3.75 -1.20
C LEU A 71 6.03 -4.44 -0.19
N LEU A 72 5.82 -5.75 -0.32
CA LEU A 72 4.98 -6.52 0.60
C LEU A 72 5.55 -6.53 2.01
N THR A 73 6.86 -6.67 2.15
CA THR A 73 7.48 -6.72 3.48
C THR A 73 7.54 -5.38 4.18
N ARG A 74 7.76 -4.30 3.44
CA ARG A 74 7.87 -2.96 4.04
C ARG A 74 6.51 -2.32 4.32
N PHE A 75 5.55 -2.49 3.41
CA PHE A 75 4.24 -1.85 3.51
C PHE A 75 3.11 -2.82 3.89
N GLY A 76 3.30 -4.12 3.70
CA GLY A 76 2.27 -5.14 3.87
C GLY A 76 2.13 -5.71 5.30
N LYS A 77 2.78 -5.19 6.32
CA LYS A 77 2.79 -5.79 7.65
C LYS A 77 1.39 -6.07 8.21
N GLN A 78 0.50 -5.09 8.19
CA GLN A 78 -0.86 -5.28 8.72
C GLN A 78 -1.67 -6.28 7.89
N ALA A 79 -1.55 -6.21 6.55
CA ALA A 79 -2.21 -7.15 5.66
C ALA A 79 -1.68 -8.57 5.86
N ARG A 80 -0.37 -8.73 6.05
CA ARG A 80 0.27 -10.00 6.35
C ARG A 80 -0.25 -10.62 7.66
N ASP A 81 -0.26 -9.81 8.74
CA ASP A 81 -0.70 -10.28 10.06
C ASP A 81 -2.19 -10.68 10.01
N HIS A 82 -3.01 -9.92 9.29
CA HIS A 82 -4.42 -10.25 9.05
C HIS A 82 -4.57 -11.50 8.17
N PHE A 83 -3.80 -11.63 7.10
CA PHE A 83 -3.82 -12.81 6.23
C PHE A 83 -3.40 -14.08 6.98
N SER A 84 -2.37 -14.00 7.81
CA SER A 84 -1.95 -15.10 8.68
C SER A 84 -3.06 -15.55 9.62
N LEU A 85 -3.77 -14.59 10.23
CA LEU A 85 -4.91 -14.87 11.10
C LEU A 85 -6.05 -15.58 10.33
N LEU A 86 -6.42 -15.05 9.17
CA LEU A 86 -7.47 -15.66 8.34
C LEU A 86 -7.10 -17.05 7.87
N SER A 87 -5.85 -17.27 7.46
CA SER A 87 -5.34 -18.58 7.05
C SER A 87 -5.42 -19.58 8.19
N SER A 88 -5.18 -19.17 9.44
CA SER A 88 -5.31 -20.04 10.61
C SER A 88 -6.77 -20.43 10.90
N LEU A 89 -7.73 -19.55 10.61
CA LEU A 89 -9.16 -19.82 10.77
C LEU A 89 -9.69 -20.75 9.68
N SER A 90 -9.16 -20.66 8.46
CA SER A 90 -9.60 -21.48 7.33
C SER A 90 -9.02 -22.90 7.32
N SER A 91 -8.02 -23.19 8.15
CA SER A 91 -7.42 -24.52 8.28
C SER A 91 -8.27 -25.54 9.03
N GLY A 92 -9.47 -25.17 9.50
CA GLY A 92 -10.47 -26.08 10.09
C GLY A 92 -11.21 -26.92 9.04
N GLU A 93 -11.83 -28.03 9.46
CA GLU A 93 -12.55 -28.95 8.57
C GLU A 93 -13.71 -28.29 7.78
N ASP A 94 -14.25 -27.17 8.27
CA ASP A 94 -15.41 -26.47 7.69
C ASP A 94 -15.05 -25.18 6.93
N GLY A 95 -13.76 -24.81 6.85
CA GLY A 95 -13.33 -23.60 6.17
C GLY A 95 -13.13 -23.80 4.67
N VAL A 96 -13.84 -23.05 3.83
CA VAL A 96 -13.64 -23.01 2.38
C VAL A 96 -12.90 -21.72 2.02
N TRP A 97 -11.73 -21.85 1.42
CA TRP A 97 -10.97 -20.73 0.87
C TRP A 97 -11.16 -20.67 -0.64
N ALA A 98 -11.55 -19.52 -1.15
CA ALA A 98 -11.68 -19.29 -2.58
C ALA A 98 -10.86 -18.06 -2.98
N ASP A 99 -9.86 -18.24 -3.83
CA ASP A 99 -9.05 -17.18 -4.39
C ASP A 99 -9.64 -16.71 -5.71
N VAL A 100 -9.75 -15.38 -5.87
CA VAL A 100 -10.20 -14.74 -7.11
C VAL A 100 -9.17 -13.70 -7.51
N PHE A 101 -8.20 -14.13 -8.30
CA PHE A 101 -7.15 -13.25 -8.82
C PHE A 101 -7.38 -12.95 -10.30
N VAL A 102 -6.99 -11.74 -10.70
CA VAL A 102 -6.91 -11.32 -12.11
C VAL A 102 -5.44 -11.10 -12.41
N ASP A 103 -4.91 -11.77 -13.42
CA ASP A 103 -3.50 -11.74 -13.82
C ASP A 103 -3.25 -11.00 -15.15
N GLU A 104 -4.26 -10.28 -15.64
CA GLU A 104 -4.15 -9.45 -16.83
C GLU A 104 -3.67 -8.05 -16.46
N TYR A 105 -2.36 -7.84 -16.56
CA TYR A 105 -1.74 -6.54 -16.32
C TYR A 105 -1.22 -5.91 -17.62
N PRO A 106 -1.31 -4.56 -17.78
CA PRO A 106 -0.72 -3.86 -18.91
C PRO A 106 0.81 -4.03 -18.95
N GLU A 107 1.39 -3.96 -20.15
CA GLU A 107 2.85 -3.96 -20.37
C GLU A 107 3.51 -2.62 -19.96
N THR A 108 3.11 -2.08 -18.82
CA THR A 108 3.63 -0.87 -18.21
C THR A 108 4.49 -1.20 -16.99
N LEU A 109 5.28 -0.24 -16.50
CA LEU A 109 6.06 -0.43 -15.27
C LEU A 109 5.18 -0.82 -14.08
N LEU A 110 4.04 -0.13 -13.91
CA LEU A 110 3.09 -0.45 -12.85
C LEU A 110 2.53 -1.87 -13.01
N GLY A 111 2.14 -2.27 -14.23
CA GLY A 111 1.60 -3.60 -14.50
C GLY A 111 2.63 -4.71 -14.21
N LYS A 112 3.89 -4.49 -14.55
CA LYS A 112 4.98 -5.43 -14.24
C LYS A 112 5.22 -5.57 -12.74
N ILE A 113 5.20 -4.45 -11.99
CA ILE A 113 5.32 -4.49 -10.53
C ILE A 113 4.12 -5.20 -9.90
N GLN A 114 2.91 -4.97 -10.39
CA GLN A 114 1.70 -5.66 -9.91
C GLN A 114 1.78 -7.17 -10.18
N SER A 115 2.24 -7.57 -11.34
CA SER A 115 2.49 -8.98 -11.68
C SER A 115 3.53 -9.61 -10.75
N ASP A 116 4.64 -8.93 -10.48
CA ASP A 116 5.67 -9.43 -9.55
C ASP A 116 5.13 -9.57 -8.12
N VAL A 117 4.28 -8.65 -7.67
CA VAL A 117 3.61 -8.76 -6.37
C VAL A 117 2.66 -9.95 -6.36
N LEU A 118 1.88 -10.16 -7.43
CA LEU A 118 0.94 -11.27 -7.53
C LEU A 118 1.64 -12.62 -7.43
N TYR A 119 2.73 -12.80 -8.18
CA TYR A 119 3.49 -14.06 -8.24
C TYR A 119 4.64 -14.14 -7.24
N LEU A 120 4.77 -13.17 -6.34
CA LEU A 120 5.81 -13.06 -5.32
C LEU A 120 7.24 -13.16 -5.92
N VAL A 121 7.44 -12.54 -7.07
CA VAL A 121 8.73 -12.52 -7.77
C VAL A 121 9.64 -11.48 -7.15
N GLU A 122 10.85 -11.85 -6.77
CA GLU A 122 11.83 -10.94 -6.22
C GLU A 122 12.40 -10.02 -7.31
N PRO A 123 12.26 -8.68 -7.21
CA PRO A 123 12.77 -7.78 -8.21
C PRO A 123 14.31 -7.76 -8.17
N THR A 124 14.93 -7.87 -9.34
CA THR A 124 16.36 -7.71 -9.53
C THR A 124 16.70 -6.31 -10.04
N GLN A 125 17.96 -5.88 -9.87
CA GLN A 125 18.41 -4.59 -10.39
C GLN A 125 18.28 -4.57 -11.92
N HIS A 126 17.75 -3.47 -12.46
CA HIS A 126 17.56 -3.26 -13.91
C HIS A 126 16.65 -4.29 -14.60
N GLN A 127 15.76 -4.91 -13.86
CA GLN A 127 14.82 -5.91 -14.39
C GLN A 127 13.87 -5.34 -15.46
N TYR A 128 13.47 -4.07 -15.31
CA TYR A 128 12.51 -3.43 -16.22
C TYR A 128 13.18 -2.41 -17.12
N ALA A 129 13.01 -2.57 -18.42
CA ALA A 129 13.24 -1.49 -19.37
C ALA A 129 12.05 -0.53 -19.30
N LEU A 130 12.34 0.75 -19.02
CA LEU A 130 11.32 1.81 -19.05
C LEU A 130 11.09 2.20 -20.52
N ALA A 131 9.84 2.16 -20.97
CA ALA A 131 9.45 2.76 -22.24
C ALA A 131 9.44 4.29 -22.08
N GLU A 132 9.90 5.03 -23.08
CA GLU A 132 9.98 6.50 -23.03
C GLU A 132 8.61 7.17 -22.77
N GLN A 133 7.51 6.49 -23.09
CA GLN A 133 6.15 7.01 -22.96
C GLN A 133 5.36 6.35 -21.81
N ASP A 134 6.03 5.58 -20.96
CA ASP A 134 5.37 4.96 -19.81
C ASP A 134 5.18 5.97 -18.68
N ASP A 135 3.96 6.40 -18.50
CA ASP A 135 3.51 7.33 -17.45
C ASP A 135 2.72 6.63 -16.32
N SER A 136 2.77 5.30 -16.27
CA SER A 136 2.02 4.50 -15.29
C SER A 136 2.43 4.75 -13.83
N ILE A 137 3.67 5.21 -13.61
CA ILE A 137 4.16 5.67 -12.31
C ILE A 137 4.84 7.02 -12.49
N GLN A 138 4.34 8.03 -11.78
CA GLN A 138 4.90 9.38 -11.80
C GLN A 138 5.29 9.83 -10.39
N ILE A 139 6.46 10.45 -10.27
CA ILE A 139 6.99 10.96 -9.00
C ILE A 139 7.20 12.46 -9.13
N HIS A 140 6.44 13.23 -8.34
CA HIS A 140 6.54 14.68 -8.29
C HIS A 140 7.20 15.13 -6.99
N VAL A 141 8.33 15.82 -7.07
CA VAL A 141 9.03 16.38 -5.91
C VAL A 141 8.72 17.87 -5.83
N CYS A 142 8.09 18.28 -4.72
CA CYS A 142 7.65 19.65 -4.50
C CYS A 142 8.28 20.23 -3.24
N HIS A 143 8.50 21.55 -3.22
CA HIS A 143 9.15 22.27 -2.10
C HIS A 143 8.22 22.60 -0.93
N SER A 144 6.91 22.42 -1.09
CA SER A 144 5.91 22.66 -0.03
C SER A 144 4.67 21.80 -0.22
N SER A 145 3.95 21.55 0.89
CA SER A 145 2.69 20.82 0.89
C SER A 145 1.62 21.48 0.01
N LEU A 146 1.57 22.81 0.01
CA LEU A 146 0.64 23.54 -0.86
C LEU A 146 0.96 23.27 -2.34
N ARG A 147 2.22 23.40 -2.72
CA ARG A 147 2.65 23.14 -4.11
C ARG A 147 2.42 21.70 -4.53
N GLN A 148 2.60 20.76 -3.60
CA GLN A 148 2.33 19.35 -3.85
C GLN A 148 0.85 19.13 -4.20
N LEU A 149 -0.08 19.78 -3.49
CA LEU A 149 -1.51 19.66 -3.75
C LEU A 149 -1.94 20.38 -5.04
N GLU A 150 -1.31 21.51 -5.37
CA GLU A 150 -1.53 22.19 -6.65
C GLU A 150 -1.12 21.30 -7.82
N VAL A 151 0.09 20.73 -7.78
CA VAL A 151 0.59 19.80 -8.79
C VAL A 151 -0.33 18.56 -8.88
N LEU A 152 -0.73 18.01 -7.74
CA LEU A 152 -1.70 16.89 -7.73
C LEU A 152 -2.99 17.27 -8.46
N LYS A 153 -3.58 18.44 -8.16
CA LYS A 153 -4.81 18.90 -8.82
C LYS A 153 -4.62 19.03 -10.32
N ASP A 154 -3.51 19.61 -10.75
CA ASP A 154 -3.20 19.76 -12.18
C ASP A 154 -3.09 18.39 -12.87
N GLN A 155 -2.37 17.44 -12.27
CA GLN A 155 -2.22 16.09 -12.80
C GLN A 155 -3.57 15.34 -12.85
N LEU A 156 -4.38 15.41 -11.80
CA LEU A 156 -5.69 14.79 -11.78
C LEU A 156 -6.64 15.39 -12.83
N THR A 157 -6.62 16.71 -12.99
CA THR A 157 -7.42 17.39 -14.00
C THR A 157 -7.00 16.99 -15.40
N HIS A 158 -5.68 16.93 -15.65
CA HIS A 158 -5.14 16.46 -16.93
C HIS A 158 -5.52 15.01 -17.21
N TRP A 159 -5.38 14.13 -16.23
CA TRP A 159 -5.76 12.73 -16.35
C TRP A 159 -7.25 12.56 -16.65
N LEU A 160 -8.13 13.28 -15.99
CA LEU A 160 -9.57 13.24 -16.24
C LEU A 160 -9.92 13.74 -17.65
N ALA A 161 -9.22 14.76 -18.15
CA ALA A 161 -9.43 15.31 -19.48
C ALA A 161 -9.06 14.34 -20.62
N GLN A 162 -8.22 13.34 -20.33
CA GLN A 162 -7.84 12.29 -21.30
C GLN A 162 -8.90 11.17 -21.42
N GLY A 163 -9.97 11.18 -20.61
CA GLY A 163 -11.05 10.21 -20.71
C GLY A 163 -11.77 10.34 -22.04
N THR A 164 -12.10 9.20 -22.67
CA THR A 164 -12.85 9.11 -23.92
C THR A 164 -14.25 8.56 -23.68
N ALA A 165 -15.11 8.58 -24.68
CA ALA A 165 -16.43 7.98 -24.59
C ALA A 165 -16.38 6.47 -24.32
N ASP A 166 -15.39 5.78 -24.91
CA ASP A 166 -15.21 4.33 -24.78
C ASP A 166 -14.45 3.94 -23.50
N ALA A 167 -13.61 4.85 -22.99
CA ALA A 167 -12.86 4.68 -21.75
C ALA A 167 -12.99 5.94 -20.86
N PRO A 168 -14.15 6.18 -20.25
CA PRO A 168 -14.39 7.36 -19.45
C PRO A 168 -13.59 7.30 -18.16
N ARG A 169 -12.90 8.41 -17.80
CA ARG A 169 -12.21 8.60 -16.54
C ARG A 169 -13.08 9.44 -15.61
N ARG A 170 -13.29 8.97 -14.38
CA ARG A 170 -14.22 9.60 -13.43
C ARG A 170 -13.48 10.00 -12.15
N PRO A 171 -13.91 11.06 -11.46
CA PRO A 171 -13.36 11.39 -10.14
C PRO A 171 -13.48 10.25 -9.12
N SER A 172 -14.48 9.37 -9.25
CA SER A 172 -14.66 8.18 -8.40
C SER A 172 -13.57 7.12 -8.59
N ASP A 173 -12.83 7.17 -9.68
CA ASP A 173 -11.76 6.20 -9.98
C ASP A 173 -10.43 6.63 -9.33
N ILE A 174 -10.42 7.77 -8.63
CA ILE A 174 -9.23 8.35 -8.01
C ILE A 174 -9.28 8.15 -6.49
N LEU A 175 -8.22 7.56 -5.95
CA LEU A 175 -7.97 7.47 -4.52
C LEU A 175 -6.68 8.21 -4.16
N VAL A 176 -6.77 9.16 -3.24
CA VAL A 176 -5.60 9.87 -2.70
C VAL A 176 -5.36 9.43 -1.27
N LEU A 177 -4.17 8.95 -0.97
CA LEU A 177 -3.76 8.52 0.36
C LEU A 177 -2.71 9.49 0.92
N THR A 178 -2.84 9.84 2.20
CA THR A 178 -1.88 10.67 2.92
C THR A 178 -1.69 10.17 4.35
N PRO A 179 -0.46 10.17 4.89
CA PRO A 179 -0.22 9.80 6.28
C PRO A 179 -0.67 10.88 7.28
N SER A 180 -0.79 12.14 6.84
CA SER A 180 -1.03 13.32 7.71
C SER A 180 -2.23 14.15 7.23
N LEU A 181 -3.40 13.52 7.15
CA LEU A 181 -4.59 14.19 6.62
C LEU A 181 -4.96 15.45 7.42
N THR A 182 -4.87 15.42 8.75
CA THR A 182 -5.22 16.57 9.62
C THR A 182 -4.35 17.80 9.34
N GLU A 183 -3.06 17.60 9.05
CA GLU A 183 -2.14 18.70 8.74
C GLU A 183 -2.40 19.26 7.33
N LEU A 184 -2.78 18.40 6.39
CA LEU A 184 -3.01 18.77 5.00
C LEU A 184 -4.42 19.30 4.73
N GLU A 185 -5.39 19.03 5.60
CA GLU A 185 -6.80 19.38 5.40
C GLU A 185 -7.02 20.85 5.03
N PRO A 186 -6.42 21.86 5.71
CA PRO A 186 -6.62 23.26 5.35
C PRO A 186 -6.15 23.57 3.93
N PHE A 187 -5.02 23.01 3.53
CA PHE A 187 -4.48 23.19 2.18
C PHE A 187 -5.33 22.48 1.13
N ILE A 188 -5.78 21.26 1.43
CA ILE A 188 -6.70 20.51 0.55
C ILE A 188 -7.97 21.29 0.31
N ARG A 189 -8.60 21.80 1.38
CA ARG A 189 -9.82 22.61 1.27
C ARG A 189 -9.59 23.90 0.47
N SER A 190 -8.40 24.49 0.57
CA SER A 190 -8.05 25.70 -0.20
C SER A 190 -7.85 25.39 -1.69
N VAL A 191 -7.03 24.39 -2.00
CA VAL A 191 -6.65 24.07 -3.39
C VAL A 191 -7.83 23.49 -4.17
N PHE A 192 -8.63 22.64 -3.54
CA PHE A 192 -9.77 21.96 -4.17
C PHE A 192 -11.10 22.67 -3.94
N ALA A 193 -11.10 23.89 -3.36
CA ALA A 193 -12.30 24.67 -3.25
C ALA A 193 -12.89 25.00 -4.63
N PRO A 194 -14.23 25.01 -4.77
CA PRO A 194 -14.84 25.49 -5.99
C PRO A 194 -14.57 26.98 -6.19
N PRO A 195 -14.43 27.44 -7.44
CA PRO A 195 -14.30 28.86 -7.74
C PRO A 195 -15.46 29.67 -7.15
N PRO A 196 -15.27 30.96 -6.80
CA PRO A 196 -16.31 31.76 -6.14
C PRO A 196 -17.65 31.79 -6.87
N HIS A 197 -17.63 31.85 -8.21
CA HIS A 197 -18.84 31.87 -9.05
C HIS A 197 -19.56 30.52 -9.08
N GLU A 198 -18.87 29.41 -8.81
CA GLU A 198 -19.47 28.09 -8.77
C GLU A 198 -19.98 27.72 -7.37
N ARG A 199 -19.43 28.32 -6.30
CA ARG A 199 -19.88 28.09 -4.92
C ARG A 199 -21.36 28.41 -4.74
N GLU A 200 -21.80 29.52 -5.29
CA GLU A 200 -23.20 29.94 -5.21
C GLU A 200 -24.15 28.99 -5.97
N ALA A 201 -23.72 28.52 -7.14
CA ALA A 201 -24.45 27.53 -7.90
C ALA A 201 -24.58 26.20 -7.16
N LEU A 202 -23.50 25.71 -6.56
CA LEU A 202 -23.49 24.48 -5.76
C LEU A 202 -24.38 24.60 -4.51
N GLN A 203 -24.34 25.73 -3.82
CA GLN A 203 -25.20 25.98 -2.65
C GLN A 203 -26.69 25.99 -3.01
N LYS A 204 -27.03 26.41 -4.21
CA LYS A 204 -28.41 26.42 -4.74
C LYS A 204 -28.81 25.07 -5.38
N GLY A 205 -27.94 24.06 -5.35
CA GLY A 205 -28.20 22.74 -5.92
C GLY A 205 -28.20 22.73 -7.46
N HIS A 206 -27.63 23.75 -8.10
CA HIS A 206 -27.50 23.80 -9.55
C HIS A 206 -26.36 22.89 -10.01
N GLN A 207 -26.53 22.28 -11.19
CA GLN A 207 -25.43 21.57 -11.85
C GLN A 207 -24.38 22.58 -12.34
N LEU A 208 -23.12 22.22 -12.14
CA LEU A 208 -22.02 23.01 -12.68
C LEU A 208 -21.97 22.93 -14.22
N SER A 209 -21.39 23.96 -14.84
CA SER A 209 -21.11 23.96 -16.26
C SER A 209 -20.24 22.77 -16.64
N LYS A 210 -20.37 22.27 -17.89
CA LYS A 210 -19.49 21.24 -18.44
C LYS A 210 -18.02 21.68 -18.51
N ASP A 211 -17.79 23.00 -18.53
CA ASP A 211 -16.46 23.60 -18.57
C ASP A 211 -15.90 23.88 -17.16
N SER A 212 -16.59 23.43 -16.10
CA SER A 212 -16.12 23.60 -14.72
C SER A 212 -14.87 22.75 -14.51
N ILE A 213 -13.83 23.40 -13.96
CA ILE A 213 -12.59 22.75 -13.50
C ILE A 213 -12.67 22.33 -12.02
N TYR A 214 -13.86 22.41 -11.42
CA TYR A 214 -14.04 21.97 -10.05
C TYR A 214 -13.94 20.46 -9.92
N LEU A 215 -13.00 20.02 -9.13
CA LEU A 215 -12.81 18.61 -8.81
C LEU A 215 -13.39 18.34 -7.41
N PRO A 216 -14.56 17.69 -7.31
CA PRO A 216 -15.15 17.37 -6.02
C PRO A 216 -14.32 16.35 -5.27
N ILE A 217 -14.05 16.61 -3.98
CA ILE A 217 -13.31 15.70 -3.11
C ILE A 217 -14.15 15.31 -1.91
N LYS A 218 -13.91 14.10 -1.41
CA LYS A 218 -14.45 13.63 -0.13
C LYS A 218 -13.29 13.28 0.79
N LEU A 219 -13.23 13.91 1.95
CA LEU A 219 -12.26 13.61 2.99
C LEU A 219 -12.82 12.54 3.92
N ALA A 220 -12.08 11.45 4.11
CA ALA A 220 -12.42 10.38 5.05
C ALA A 220 -11.49 10.45 6.26
N GLY A 221 -12.03 10.23 7.47
CA GLY A 221 -11.23 10.25 8.70
C GLY A 221 -11.04 11.63 9.34
N VAL A 222 -11.73 12.67 8.82
CA VAL A 222 -11.80 13.97 9.47
C VAL A 222 -13.11 14.05 10.25
N THR A 223 -13.02 14.33 11.55
CA THR A 223 -14.20 14.59 12.38
C THR A 223 -14.79 15.92 11.90
N GLN A 224 -16.01 15.90 11.35
CA GLN A 224 -16.75 17.12 11.13
C GLN A 224 -17.14 17.66 12.51
N LEU A 225 -16.51 18.74 12.94
CA LEU A 225 -16.91 19.53 14.09
C LEU A 225 -18.10 20.39 13.71
#